data_658c6cf9bf1d02ae20879e4a6392cafb
#
_entry.id   658c6cf9bf1d02ae20879e4a6392cafb
#
_cell.length_a   1.000
_cell.length_b   1.000
_cell.length_c   1.000
_cell.angle_alpha   90.00
_cell.angle_beta   90.00
_cell.angle_gamma   90.00
#
_symmetry.space_group_name_H-M   'P 1'
#
loop_
_entity.id
_entity.type
_entity.pdbx_description
1 polymer ?
#
loop_
_entity_poly.entity_id
_entity_poly.type
_entity_poly.pdbx_seq_one_letter_code
_entity_poly.pdbx_strand_id
1 'polypeptide(L)'
;MNLATKFPVATVGLASTLLIGPPTEARAAPQPSATAAAFELAQAMVPRTGMMDAQHPMPMNERYLRRFPQPVRVGDLIGLPVLDLNSSTLGYVREVVRTAAGQIEFIINYSRWWGWFGRPVAVPLEALGIEGRHLMSLNMSPGDYAAAPTWHNTGAAPIPADATVRVALSRG
;
A
#
# COMPACT_ATOMS: atom_id res chain seq x y z
N MET A 1 15.56 42.85 12.50
CA MET A 1 16.91 42.32 12.28
C MET A 1 16.81 41.22 11.28
N ASN A 2 17.18 41.54 10.03
CA ASN A 2 17.12 40.60 8.88
C ASN A 2 18.45 39.82 8.81
N LEU A 3 18.40 38.49 8.85
CA LEU A 3 19.52 37.67 8.40
C LEU A 3 19.08 36.90 7.15
N ALA A 4 19.53 37.42 5.99
CA ALA A 4 19.48 36.73 4.72
C ALA A 4 20.68 35.79 4.61
N THR A 5 20.42 34.48 4.55
CA THR A 5 21.46 33.49 4.29
C THR A 5 21.49 33.18 2.80
N LYS A 6 22.53 33.65 2.10
CA LYS A 6 22.86 33.37 0.72
C LYS A 6 23.47 31.97 0.60
N PHE A 7 22.96 31.10 -0.23
CA PHE A 7 23.61 29.86 -0.69
C PHE A 7 24.38 30.09 -1.99
N PRO A 8 25.60 29.59 -2.14
CA PRO A 8 26.34 29.67 -3.39
C PRO A 8 25.93 28.52 -4.34
N VAL A 9 25.71 28.89 -5.59
CA VAL A 9 25.51 27.97 -6.74
C VAL A 9 26.87 27.44 -7.15
N ALA A 10 27.08 26.13 -7.07
CA ALA A 10 28.27 25.47 -7.63
C ALA A 10 27.95 24.98 -9.04
N THR A 11 28.58 25.58 -10.04
CA THR A 11 28.57 25.18 -11.44
C THR A 11 29.59 24.05 -11.64
N VAL A 12 29.13 22.84 -11.97
CA VAL A 12 30.02 21.73 -12.38
C VAL A 12 30.05 21.65 -13.89
N GLY A 13 31.22 21.89 -14.45
CA GLY A 13 31.50 21.81 -15.87
C GLY A 13 31.61 20.34 -16.36
N LEU A 14 30.92 20.01 -17.46
CA LEU A 14 31.06 18.76 -18.19
C LEU A 14 32.29 18.86 -19.14
N ALA A 15 33.29 18.05 -18.90
CA ALA A 15 34.34 17.75 -19.87
C ALA A 15 34.02 16.44 -20.60
N SER A 16 33.58 16.54 -21.82
CA SER A 16 33.40 15.39 -22.73
C SER A 16 34.72 15.01 -23.39
N THR A 17 35.29 13.89 -22.99
CA THR A 17 36.45 13.30 -23.67
C THR A 17 35.95 12.22 -24.64
N LEU A 18 36.01 12.51 -25.94
CA LEU A 18 35.82 11.53 -27.03
C LEU A 18 37.06 10.64 -27.13
N LEU A 19 36.94 9.38 -26.75
CA LEU A 19 37.90 8.32 -27.09
C LEU A 19 37.41 7.62 -28.36
N ILE A 20 38.08 7.90 -29.48
CA ILE A 20 37.96 7.16 -30.76
C ILE A 20 38.79 5.89 -30.62
N GLY A 21 38.13 4.73 -30.44
CA GLY A 21 38.74 3.41 -30.49
C GLY A 21 38.80 2.89 -31.93
N PRO A 22 39.79 2.03 -32.28
CA PRO A 22 39.98 1.51 -33.65
C PRO A 22 38.84 0.52 -34.04
N PRO A 23 38.55 0.36 -35.34
CA PRO A 23 37.53 -0.54 -35.82
C PRO A 23 37.92 -2.00 -35.56
N THR A 24 37.13 -2.68 -34.73
CA THR A 24 37.26 -4.13 -34.53
C THR A 24 36.64 -4.85 -35.71
N GLU A 25 37.46 -5.63 -36.44
CA GLU A 25 37.05 -6.50 -37.55
C GLU A 25 35.88 -7.41 -37.07
N ALA A 26 34.80 -7.33 -37.80
CA ALA A 26 33.63 -8.18 -37.60
C ALA A 26 33.96 -9.63 -37.99
N ARG A 27 34.32 -10.44 -37.00
CA ARG A 27 34.43 -11.89 -37.16
C ARG A 27 33.01 -12.43 -37.31
N ALA A 28 32.67 -12.91 -38.49
CA ALA A 28 31.40 -13.53 -38.80
C ALA A 28 31.12 -14.70 -37.82
N ALA A 29 30.09 -14.56 -37.03
CA ALA A 29 29.59 -15.65 -36.19
C ALA A 29 28.98 -16.75 -37.09
N PRO A 30 29.19 -18.03 -36.79
CA PRO A 30 28.55 -19.12 -37.52
C PRO A 30 27.04 -19.00 -37.41
N GLN A 31 26.34 -18.98 -38.54
CA GLN A 31 24.87 -18.97 -38.58
C GLN A 31 24.36 -20.31 -38.05
N PRO A 32 23.43 -20.33 -37.08
CA PRO A 32 22.82 -21.57 -36.64
C PRO A 32 22.01 -22.16 -37.78
N SER A 33 22.16 -23.47 -37.99
CA SER A 33 21.46 -24.25 -39.01
C SER A 33 19.94 -24.10 -38.78
N ALA A 34 19.18 -24.01 -39.88
CA ALA A 34 17.72 -23.78 -39.83
C ALA A 34 16.96 -24.76 -38.91
N THR A 35 17.53 -25.95 -38.68
CA THR A 35 16.97 -26.96 -37.75
C THR A 35 17.12 -26.55 -36.28
N ALA A 36 18.16 -25.82 -35.89
CA ALA A 36 18.37 -25.34 -34.53
C ALA A 36 17.44 -24.18 -34.22
N ALA A 37 17.22 -23.28 -35.20
CA ALA A 37 16.26 -22.17 -35.02
C ALA A 37 14.79 -22.63 -34.89
N ALA A 38 14.41 -23.70 -35.59
CA ALA A 38 13.07 -24.28 -35.48
C ALA A 38 12.83 -24.93 -34.11
N PHE A 39 13.86 -25.51 -33.49
CA PHE A 39 13.77 -26.12 -32.16
C PHE A 39 13.67 -25.06 -31.05
N GLU A 40 14.37 -23.95 -31.22
CA GLU A 40 14.35 -22.85 -30.25
C GLU A 40 13.02 -22.08 -30.29
N LEU A 41 12.44 -21.90 -31.49
CA LEU A 41 11.09 -21.34 -31.65
C LEU A 41 9.99 -22.22 -31.06
N ALA A 42 10.15 -23.54 -31.12
CA ALA A 42 9.19 -24.48 -30.52
C ALA A 42 9.23 -24.45 -28.98
N GLN A 43 10.36 -24.17 -28.37
CA GLN A 43 10.49 -24.01 -26.91
C GLN A 43 9.97 -22.65 -26.42
N ALA A 44 9.97 -21.62 -27.26
CA ALA A 44 9.43 -20.31 -26.92
C ALA A 44 7.89 -20.28 -26.93
N MET A 45 7.23 -21.27 -27.51
CA MET A 45 5.76 -21.36 -27.60
C MET A 45 5.10 -22.25 -26.55
N VAL A 46 5.83 -22.75 -25.56
CA VAL A 46 5.20 -23.38 -24.40
C VAL A 46 4.61 -22.25 -23.55
N PRO A 47 3.29 -22.11 -23.46
CA PRO A 47 2.71 -21.15 -22.54
C PRO A 47 3.14 -21.54 -21.13
N ARG A 48 3.99 -20.74 -20.51
CA ARG A 48 4.28 -20.82 -19.07
C ARG A 48 3.04 -20.38 -18.30
N THR A 49 1.96 -21.11 -18.53
CA THR A 49 0.73 -20.96 -17.76
C THR A 49 0.92 -21.77 -16.47
N GLY A 50 1.18 -21.11 -15.39
CA GLY A 50 0.96 -21.72 -14.09
C GLY A 50 2.04 -21.65 -13.03
N MET A 51 3.13 -20.87 -13.20
CA MET A 51 4.16 -20.85 -12.15
C MET A 51 4.67 -19.46 -11.78
N MET A 52 3.85 -18.43 -11.93
CA MET A 52 4.27 -17.04 -11.69
C MET A 52 3.47 -16.30 -10.64
N ASP A 53 2.97 -16.92 -9.58
CA ASP A 53 2.31 -16.13 -8.55
C ASP A 53 2.63 -16.50 -7.10
N ALA A 54 3.51 -17.46 -6.86
CA ALA A 54 3.78 -17.90 -5.48
C ALA A 54 4.88 -17.11 -4.74
N GLN A 55 5.58 -16.17 -5.39
CA GLN A 55 6.79 -15.58 -4.80
C GLN A 55 6.74 -14.06 -4.57
N HIS A 56 5.70 -13.36 -4.99
CA HIS A 56 5.53 -11.96 -4.64
C HIS A 56 4.23 -11.81 -3.87
N PRO A 57 4.28 -11.49 -2.57
CA PRO A 57 3.06 -11.20 -1.83
C PRO A 57 2.35 -10.03 -2.52
N MET A 58 1.10 -10.25 -2.92
CA MET A 58 0.29 -9.20 -3.53
C MET A 58 0.33 -7.93 -2.67
N PRO A 59 0.51 -6.75 -3.28
CA PRO A 59 0.36 -5.47 -2.61
C PRO A 59 -0.97 -5.40 -1.84
N MET A 60 -0.98 -4.70 -0.71
CA MET A 60 -2.15 -4.60 0.17
C MET A 60 -3.39 -4.07 -0.55
N ASN A 61 -3.21 -3.07 -1.43
CA ASN A 61 -4.27 -2.51 -2.26
C ASN A 61 -4.91 -3.52 -3.22
N GLU A 62 -4.12 -4.43 -3.82
CA GLU A 62 -4.67 -5.47 -4.69
C GLU A 62 -5.46 -6.52 -3.92
N ARG A 63 -5.01 -6.89 -2.71
CA ARG A 63 -5.77 -7.76 -1.82
C ARG A 63 -7.11 -7.14 -1.45
N TYR A 64 -7.12 -5.83 -1.16
CA TYR A 64 -8.32 -5.08 -0.86
C TYR A 64 -9.31 -5.11 -2.02
N LEU A 65 -8.88 -4.83 -3.25
CA LEU A 65 -9.73 -4.84 -4.44
C LEU A 65 -10.34 -6.22 -4.72
N ARG A 66 -9.65 -7.31 -4.37
CA ARG A 66 -10.14 -8.68 -4.55
C ARG A 66 -11.13 -9.15 -3.48
N ARG A 67 -11.29 -8.42 -2.38
CA ARG A 67 -12.20 -8.77 -1.27
C ARG A 67 -13.64 -8.29 -1.45
N PHE A 68 -14.08 -7.95 -2.64
CA PHE A 68 -15.45 -7.48 -2.91
C PHE A 68 -15.87 -6.33 -1.98
N PRO A 69 -15.23 -5.16 -2.03
CA PRO A 69 -15.50 -4.08 -1.12
C PRO A 69 -16.96 -3.60 -1.23
N GLN A 70 -17.62 -3.47 -0.08
CA GLN A 70 -18.99 -2.98 0.03
C GLN A 70 -19.03 -1.48 0.17
N PRO A 71 -19.98 -0.78 -0.48
CA PRO A 71 -20.25 0.62 -0.20
C PRO A 71 -20.92 0.75 1.15
N VAL A 72 -20.33 1.53 2.06
CA VAL A 72 -20.84 1.77 3.42
C VAL A 72 -20.80 3.26 3.70
N ARG A 73 -21.85 3.79 4.35
CA ARG A 73 -21.86 5.18 4.80
C ARG A 73 -20.85 5.38 5.92
N VAL A 74 -20.15 6.48 5.90
CA VAL A 74 -19.18 6.81 6.96
C VAL A 74 -19.85 6.89 8.32
N GLY A 75 -21.06 7.43 8.40
CA GLY A 75 -21.83 7.49 9.65
C GLY A 75 -22.11 6.12 10.28
N ASP A 76 -22.26 5.08 9.45
CA ASP A 76 -22.52 3.71 9.94
C ASP A 76 -21.22 3.05 10.46
N LEU A 77 -20.06 3.60 10.12
CA LEU A 77 -18.75 3.11 10.56
C LEU A 77 -18.30 3.74 11.88
N ILE A 78 -18.73 4.98 12.13
CA ILE A 78 -18.37 5.71 13.36
C ILE A 78 -18.99 5.00 14.57
N GLY A 79 -18.17 4.76 15.60
CA GLY A 79 -18.58 4.07 16.81
C GLY A 79 -18.53 2.54 16.72
N LEU A 80 -18.28 1.96 15.55
CA LEU A 80 -18.12 0.51 15.46
C LEU A 80 -16.86 0.04 16.20
N PRO A 81 -16.95 -1.11 16.91
CA PRO A 81 -15.78 -1.74 17.50
C PRO A 81 -14.87 -2.31 16.41
N VAL A 82 -13.58 -2.21 16.64
CA VAL A 82 -12.54 -2.86 15.85
C VAL A 82 -12.00 -4.03 16.65
N LEU A 83 -12.09 -5.22 16.09
CA LEU A 83 -11.67 -6.46 16.72
C LEU A 83 -10.37 -6.99 16.05
N ASP A 84 -9.59 -7.72 16.82
CA ASP A 84 -8.51 -8.55 16.29
C ASP A 84 -9.03 -9.91 15.80
N LEU A 85 -8.16 -10.74 15.24
CA LEU A 85 -8.49 -12.09 14.77
C LEU A 85 -8.94 -13.05 15.89
N ASN A 86 -8.72 -12.69 17.15
CA ASN A 86 -9.17 -13.44 18.33
C ASN A 86 -10.47 -12.87 18.91
N SER A 87 -11.15 -11.99 18.18
CA SER A 87 -12.38 -11.29 18.61
C SER A 87 -12.18 -10.37 19.83
N SER A 88 -10.94 -9.99 20.14
CA SER A 88 -10.66 -9.03 21.20
C SER A 88 -10.79 -7.60 20.67
N THR A 89 -11.46 -6.74 21.43
CA THR A 89 -11.66 -5.34 21.02
C THR A 89 -10.35 -4.56 21.13
N LEU A 90 -9.92 -3.98 20.00
CA LEU A 90 -8.77 -3.10 19.90
C LEU A 90 -9.14 -1.64 20.19
N GLY A 91 -10.35 -1.24 19.86
CA GLY A 91 -10.85 0.11 20.04
C GLY A 91 -12.13 0.37 19.27
N TYR A 92 -12.47 1.65 19.11
CA TYR A 92 -13.68 2.08 18.42
C TYR A 92 -13.35 3.14 17.37
N VAL A 93 -14.03 3.09 16.23
CA VAL A 93 -13.90 4.10 15.17
C VAL A 93 -14.39 5.44 15.70
N ARG A 94 -13.52 6.44 15.70
CA ARG A 94 -13.83 7.82 16.07
C ARG A 94 -14.26 8.63 14.88
N GLU A 95 -13.50 8.55 13.79
CA GLU A 95 -13.73 9.31 12.55
C GLU A 95 -13.06 8.62 11.37
N VAL A 96 -13.48 8.98 10.16
CA VAL A 96 -12.84 8.56 8.91
C VAL A 96 -12.30 9.80 8.23
N VAL A 97 -11.05 9.78 7.81
CA VAL A 97 -10.38 10.93 7.23
C VAL A 97 -9.78 10.59 5.86
N ARG A 98 -9.58 11.63 5.06
CA ARG A 98 -8.81 11.55 3.81
C ARG A 98 -7.51 12.31 3.99
N THR A 99 -6.38 11.63 3.80
CA THR A 99 -5.06 12.24 3.85
C THR A 99 -4.83 13.18 2.67
N ALA A 100 -3.82 14.02 2.74
CA ALA A 100 -3.41 14.88 1.62
C ALA A 100 -2.98 14.07 0.39
N ALA A 101 -2.54 12.82 0.56
CA ALA A 101 -2.24 11.88 -0.51
C ALA A 101 -3.50 11.19 -1.10
N GLY A 102 -4.71 11.51 -0.59
CA GLY A 102 -5.98 10.95 -1.05
C GLY A 102 -6.33 9.59 -0.44
N GLN A 103 -5.51 9.03 0.42
CA GLN A 103 -5.77 7.77 1.11
C GLN A 103 -6.85 7.95 2.17
N ILE A 104 -7.63 6.89 2.41
CA ILE A 104 -8.66 6.88 3.45
C ILE A 104 -8.10 6.15 4.66
N GLU A 105 -8.23 6.78 5.82
CA GLU A 105 -7.80 6.24 7.10
C GLU A 105 -8.94 6.29 8.12
N PHE A 106 -9.01 5.27 8.95
CA PHE A 106 -9.86 5.23 10.13
C PHE A 106 -9.07 5.73 11.33
N ILE A 107 -9.60 6.70 12.03
CA ILE A 107 -9.03 7.12 13.31
C ILE A 107 -9.75 6.33 14.41
N ILE A 108 -9.00 5.44 15.03
CA ILE A 108 -9.50 4.50 16.03
C ILE A 108 -9.01 4.93 17.40
N ASN A 109 -9.90 5.04 18.36
CA ASN A 109 -9.53 5.19 19.76
C ASN A 109 -9.03 3.83 20.28
N TYR A 110 -7.72 3.58 20.13
CA TYR A 110 -7.09 2.34 20.59
C TYR A 110 -6.96 2.32 22.10
N SER A 111 -7.51 1.29 22.73
CA SER A 111 -7.41 1.08 24.18
C SER A 111 -7.26 -0.40 24.48
N ARG A 112 -6.23 -0.78 25.22
CA ARG A 112 -6.07 -2.15 25.75
C ARG A 112 -7.03 -2.44 26.91
N TRP A 113 -7.58 -1.39 27.54
CA TRP A 113 -8.46 -1.48 28.70
C TRP A 113 -9.59 -0.46 28.56
N TRP A 114 -10.82 -0.90 28.39
CA TRP A 114 -12.04 -0.08 28.40
C TRP A 114 -12.03 1.08 27.38
N GLY A 115 -12.45 0.83 26.17
CA GLY A 115 -12.52 1.64 24.96
C GLY A 115 -12.85 3.14 24.97
N TRP A 116 -13.09 3.75 26.11
CA TRP A 116 -13.52 5.14 26.23
C TRP A 116 -12.37 6.15 26.30
N PHE A 117 -11.20 5.73 26.76
CA PHE A 117 -10.04 6.61 26.98
C PHE A 117 -8.81 6.19 26.15
N GLY A 118 -9.06 5.66 24.97
CA GLY A 118 -7.98 5.23 24.09
C GLY A 118 -7.26 6.41 23.44
N ARG A 119 -6.00 6.19 23.02
CA ARG A 119 -5.29 7.14 22.17
C ARG A 119 -5.75 6.99 20.72
N PRO A 120 -5.87 8.10 19.95
CA PRO A 120 -6.22 7.99 18.55
C PRO A 120 -5.05 7.41 17.75
N VAL A 121 -5.34 6.45 16.89
CA VAL A 121 -4.40 5.79 15.97
C VAL A 121 -4.99 5.82 14.58
N ALA A 122 -4.19 6.19 13.58
CA ALA A 122 -4.60 6.12 12.19
C ALA A 122 -4.37 4.70 11.65
N VAL A 123 -5.38 4.15 11.03
CA VAL A 123 -5.39 2.81 10.45
C VAL A 123 -5.82 2.90 8.99
N PRO A 124 -5.01 2.44 8.03
CA PRO A 124 -5.40 2.44 6.63
C PRO A 124 -6.67 1.63 6.39
N LEU A 125 -7.54 2.12 5.51
CA LEU A 125 -8.78 1.45 5.13
C LEU A 125 -8.55 -0.02 4.71
N GLU A 126 -7.44 -0.28 4.02
CA GLU A 126 -7.06 -1.59 3.51
C GLU A 126 -6.71 -2.60 4.61
N ALA A 127 -6.41 -2.12 5.80
CA ALA A 127 -6.09 -2.97 6.95
C ALA A 127 -7.34 -3.52 7.65
N LEU A 128 -8.53 -3.02 7.30
CA LEU A 128 -9.79 -3.36 7.95
C LEU A 128 -10.76 -4.06 7.01
N GLY A 129 -11.59 -4.92 7.56
CA GLY A 129 -12.73 -5.52 6.87
C GLY A 129 -13.99 -5.42 7.74
N ILE A 130 -15.15 -5.21 7.10
CA ILE A 130 -16.43 -5.19 7.81
C ILE A 130 -16.96 -6.61 7.97
N GLU A 131 -17.44 -6.92 9.17
CA GLU A 131 -18.11 -8.17 9.50
C GLU A 131 -19.31 -7.87 10.41
N GLY A 132 -20.50 -7.96 9.82
CA GLY A 132 -21.74 -7.64 10.55
C GLY A 132 -21.74 -6.21 11.10
N ARG A 133 -21.64 -6.04 12.40
CA ARG A 133 -21.67 -4.75 13.11
C ARG A 133 -20.33 -4.38 13.76
N HIS A 134 -19.23 -4.90 13.26
CA HIS A 134 -17.88 -4.58 13.73
C HIS A 134 -16.89 -4.57 12.54
N LEU A 135 -15.72 -4.06 12.79
CA LEU A 135 -14.60 -4.11 11.86
C LEU A 135 -13.57 -5.11 12.38
N MET A 136 -13.06 -5.93 11.46
CA MET A 136 -11.95 -6.85 11.73
C MET A 136 -10.63 -6.24 11.28
N SER A 137 -9.62 -6.27 12.14
CA SER A 137 -8.26 -5.93 11.77
C SER A 137 -7.63 -7.12 11.01
N LEU A 138 -7.43 -6.95 9.70
CA LEU A 138 -7.00 -8.03 8.80
C LEU A 138 -5.50 -8.07 8.60
N ASN A 139 -4.84 -6.90 8.63
CA ASN A 139 -3.44 -6.75 8.28
C ASN A 139 -2.61 -5.99 9.34
N MET A 140 -3.21 -5.70 10.49
CA MET A 140 -2.51 -5.11 11.63
C MET A 140 -2.76 -5.96 12.87
N SER A 141 -1.70 -6.35 13.54
CA SER A 141 -1.76 -7.06 14.81
C SER A 141 -2.02 -6.11 15.99
N PRO A 142 -2.44 -6.60 17.16
CA PRO A 142 -2.54 -5.77 18.37
C PRO A 142 -1.22 -5.06 18.73
N GLY A 143 -0.07 -5.68 18.39
CA GLY A 143 1.26 -5.10 18.55
C GLY A 143 1.47 -3.88 17.66
N ASP A 144 1.00 -3.93 16.42
CA ASP A 144 1.09 -2.80 15.48
C ASP A 144 0.27 -1.60 15.97
N TYR A 145 -0.94 -1.83 16.50
CA TYR A 145 -1.74 -0.77 17.15
C TYR A 145 -1.03 -0.18 18.36
N ALA A 146 -0.38 -1.03 19.16
CA ALA A 146 0.36 -0.56 20.34
C ALA A 146 1.58 0.28 19.94
N ALA A 147 2.28 -0.09 18.87
CA ALA A 147 3.47 0.58 18.36
C ALA A 147 3.15 1.81 17.49
N ALA A 148 1.94 1.88 16.91
CA ALA A 148 1.54 3.00 16.06
C ALA A 148 1.64 4.34 16.80
N PRO A 149 2.05 5.42 16.16
CA PRO A 149 2.11 6.75 16.80
C PRO A 149 0.70 7.24 17.15
N THR A 150 0.60 8.10 18.16
CA THR A 150 -0.64 8.82 18.43
C THR A 150 -0.97 9.72 17.23
N TRP A 151 -2.15 9.55 16.67
CA TRP A 151 -2.58 10.38 15.56
C TRP A 151 -2.85 11.82 15.98
N HIS A 152 -2.33 12.75 15.21
CA HIS A 152 -2.62 14.17 15.28
C HIS A 152 -3.05 14.63 13.89
N ASN A 153 -4.08 15.47 13.81
CA ASN A 153 -4.51 15.98 12.51
C ASN A 153 -3.44 16.91 11.92
N THR A 154 -2.72 16.39 10.91
CA THR A 154 -1.67 17.09 10.16
C THR A 154 -2.10 17.42 8.74
N GLY A 155 -3.35 17.87 8.55
CA GLY A 155 -3.88 18.23 7.22
C GLY A 155 -4.77 17.15 6.58
N ALA A 156 -5.17 16.12 7.32
CA ALA A 156 -6.20 15.20 6.87
C ALA A 156 -7.58 15.85 7.00
N ALA A 157 -8.42 15.66 5.98
CA ALA A 157 -9.79 16.17 5.94
C ALA A 157 -10.76 15.07 6.43
N PRO A 158 -11.66 15.36 7.39
CA PRO A 158 -12.68 14.41 7.79
C PRO A 158 -13.64 14.15 6.61
N ILE A 159 -14.05 12.90 6.45
CA ILE A 159 -15.04 12.51 5.44
C ILE A 159 -16.42 12.64 6.08
N PRO A 160 -17.37 13.36 5.43
CA PRO A 160 -18.71 13.56 5.96
C PRO A 160 -19.44 12.23 6.24
N ALA A 161 -20.30 12.21 7.25
CA ALA A 161 -21.01 10.99 7.70
C ALA A 161 -21.98 10.43 6.62
N ASP A 162 -22.49 11.27 5.74
CA ASP A 162 -23.37 10.91 4.61
C ASP A 162 -22.60 10.39 3.40
N ALA A 163 -21.28 10.62 3.34
CA ALA A 163 -20.43 10.10 2.29
C ALA A 163 -20.30 8.57 2.38
N THR A 164 -20.00 7.95 1.23
CA THR A 164 -19.83 6.51 1.11
C THR A 164 -18.37 6.17 0.85
N VAL A 165 -17.87 5.19 1.57
CA VAL A 165 -16.55 4.57 1.37
C VAL A 165 -16.73 3.09 1.06
N ARG A 166 -15.74 2.48 0.40
CA ARG A 166 -15.78 1.05 0.06
C ARG A 166 -14.90 0.28 1.02
N VAL A 167 -15.50 -0.54 1.86
CA VAL A 167 -14.81 -1.35 2.88
C VAL A 167 -14.79 -2.81 2.45
N ALA A 168 -13.66 -3.49 2.61
CA ALA A 168 -13.56 -4.92 2.34
C ALA A 168 -14.51 -5.72 3.25
N LEU A 169 -15.05 -6.85 2.74
CA LEU A 169 -15.72 -7.81 3.60
C LEU A 169 -14.68 -8.69 4.29
N SER A 170 -14.79 -8.82 5.60
CA SER A 170 -14.16 -9.91 6.31
C SER A 170 -15.02 -11.16 6.09
N ARG A 171 -14.38 -12.27 5.74
CA ARG A 171 -15.02 -13.58 5.78
C ARG A 171 -14.46 -14.27 7.01
N GLY A 172 -15.34 -14.48 7.99
CA GLY A 172 -15.05 -15.34 9.11
C GLY A 172 -14.81 -16.79 8.64
#